data_255b6a245ad336f1c090431879f2f835
#
_entry.id   255b6a245ad336f1c090431879f2f835
#
_cell.length_a   1.000
_cell.length_b   1.000
_cell.length_c   1.000
_cell.angle_alpha   90.00
_cell.angle_beta   90.00
_cell.angle_gamma   90.00
#
_symmetry.space_group_name_H-M   'P 1'
#
loop_
_entity.id
_entity.type
_entity.pdbx_description
1 polymer ?
#
loop_
_entity_poly.entity_id
_entity_poly.type
_entity_poly.pdbx_seq_one_letter_code
_entity_poly.pdbx_strand_id
1 'polypeptide(L)'
;TNTEAPYDIVRKMRASILILGPLIARCGEARVSLPGGCAIGNRPVDLHLNALMQMGAQIDLSRGYVEAKIQGEKRLQGASINFPMVSVGATENLMLAATLAKGETELFNVAREPEIVNLAECLIKMGAEIEGHGTDTIYIKGKDALSGATHSVISDRIEAGTFAIAACITGGKLELIGANSNDLRAMLDVLLASGAKIEEHTWGLLIEGPGDKPEAVDIMTDPYPGFPTDLQAQVMAYMTRVNGASMITETIFENRFMHVPELNRMGANINVHNSTALIRGVKNLMGAPVMATDLRASVSLVLAGLAATG
;
A
#
# COMPACT_ATOMS: atom_id res chain seq x y z
N THR A 1 4.17 -16.50 25.68
CA THR A 1 4.08 -15.61 24.50
C THR A 1 4.31 -14.19 24.99
N ASN A 2 5.19 -13.43 24.33
CA ASN A 2 5.37 -12.01 24.62
C ASN A 2 4.25 -11.24 23.93
N THR A 3 3.47 -10.47 24.69
CA THR A 3 2.34 -9.66 24.21
C THR A 3 2.73 -8.19 23.99
N GLU A 4 4.01 -7.86 24.13
CA GLU A 4 4.54 -6.52 23.96
C GLU A 4 5.34 -6.37 22.67
N ALA A 5 5.05 -5.29 21.92
CA ALA A 5 5.86 -4.81 20.80
C ALA A 5 6.49 -3.45 21.17
N PRO A 6 7.78 -3.43 21.53
CA PRO A 6 8.45 -2.24 22.04
C PRO A 6 8.76 -1.23 20.94
N TYR A 7 8.87 0.05 21.34
CA TYR A 7 9.13 1.18 20.46
C TYR A 7 10.31 0.98 19.50
N ASP A 8 11.43 0.41 19.98
CA ASP A 8 12.64 0.25 19.16
C ASP A 8 12.47 -0.69 17.96
N ILE A 9 11.49 -1.60 18.01
CA ILE A 9 11.12 -2.47 16.89
C ILE A 9 10.05 -1.77 16.03
N VAL A 10 8.98 -1.29 16.66
CA VAL A 10 7.82 -0.70 15.96
C VAL A 10 8.19 0.54 15.15
N ARG A 11 9.07 1.41 15.67
CA ARG A 11 9.49 2.64 14.98
C ARG A 11 10.17 2.38 13.62
N LYS A 12 10.72 1.19 13.42
CA LYS A 12 11.42 0.82 12.17
C LYS A 12 10.47 0.40 11.06
N MET A 13 9.27 -0.02 11.40
CA MET A 13 8.31 -0.56 10.44
C MET A 13 6.88 -0.25 10.90
N ARG A 14 6.20 0.63 10.18
CA ARG A 14 4.83 1.03 10.53
C ARG A 14 3.84 -0.14 10.56
N ALA A 15 4.01 -1.13 9.68
CA ALA A 15 3.20 -2.36 9.65
C ALA A 15 3.19 -3.12 11.00
N SER A 16 4.09 -2.79 11.92
CA SER A 16 4.10 -3.39 13.27
C SER A 16 2.79 -3.19 14.04
N ILE A 17 1.94 -2.21 13.68
CA ILE A 17 0.61 -2.05 14.29
C ILE A 17 -0.33 -3.23 13.95
N LEU A 18 -0.09 -3.95 12.87
CA LEU A 18 -0.89 -5.10 12.43
C LEU A 18 -0.82 -6.28 13.40
N ILE A 19 0.17 -6.32 14.28
CA ILE A 19 0.25 -7.36 15.32
C ILE A 19 -0.76 -7.14 16.45
N LEU A 20 -1.37 -5.96 16.57
CA LEU A 20 -2.32 -5.65 17.64
C LEU A 20 -3.53 -6.59 17.62
N GLY A 21 -4.17 -6.74 16.43
CA GLY A 21 -5.33 -7.61 16.25
C GLY A 21 -5.06 -9.08 16.62
N PRO A 22 -4.06 -9.74 16.00
CA PRO A 22 -3.75 -11.14 16.33
C PRO A 22 -3.27 -11.34 17.77
N LEU A 23 -2.55 -10.40 18.38
CA LEU A 23 -2.14 -10.53 19.78
C LEU A 23 -3.34 -10.47 20.74
N ILE A 24 -4.20 -9.47 20.59
CA ILE A 24 -5.38 -9.35 21.45
C ILE A 24 -6.35 -10.52 21.25
N ALA A 25 -6.57 -10.95 20.01
CA ALA A 25 -7.47 -12.06 19.69
C ALA A 25 -6.97 -13.39 20.26
N ARG A 26 -5.66 -13.62 20.25
CA ARG A 26 -5.04 -14.87 20.71
C ARG A 26 -4.72 -14.90 22.20
N CYS A 27 -4.27 -13.77 22.75
CA CYS A 27 -3.72 -13.70 24.11
C CYS A 27 -4.68 -13.00 25.09
N GLY A 28 -5.70 -12.29 24.60
CA GLY A 28 -6.61 -11.48 25.42
C GLY A 28 -6.02 -10.15 25.89
N GLU A 29 -4.75 -9.91 25.59
CA GLU A 29 -4.05 -8.64 25.86
C GLU A 29 -2.96 -8.38 24.83
N ALA A 30 -2.67 -7.10 24.60
CA ALA A 30 -1.57 -6.65 23.76
C ALA A 30 -1.09 -5.28 24.22
N ARG A 31 0.24 -5.05 24.17
CA ARG A 31 0.88 -3.76 24.40
C ARG A 31 1.75 -3.43 23.18
N VAL A 32 1.31 -2.53 22.34
CA VAL A 32 1.99 -2.20 21.08
C VAL A 32 2.34 -0.72 21.07
N SER A 33 3.61 -0.39 20.82
CA SER A 33 4.01 1.00 20.66
C SER A 33 3.24 1.64 19.50
N LEU A 34 2.84 2.89 19.66
CA LEU A 34 2.31 3.66 18.52
C LEU A 34 3.42 3.78 17.46
N PRO A 35 3.08 3.55 16.18
CA PRO A 35 4.02 3.78 15.11
C PRO A 35 4.39 5.28 15.06
N GLY A 36 5.64 5.57 14.80
CA GLY A 36 6.11 6.95 14.61
C GLY A 36 5.34 7.66 13.49
N GLY A 37 5.43 8.99 13.46
CA GLY A 37 4.86 9.79 12.37
C GLY A 37 5.40 9.36 11.01
N CYS A 38 4.59 9.52 9.96
CA CYS A 38 4.99 9.28 8.59
C CYS A 38 5.13 10.60 7.84
N ALA A 39 6.19 10.75 7.05
CA ALA A 39 6.46 11.97 6.31
C ALA A 39 5.38 12.33 5.27
N ILE A 40 4.66 11.31 4.75
CA ILE A 40 3.68 11.48 3.67
C ILE A 40 2.30 11.96 4.14
N GLY A 41 2.04 12.06 5.46
CA GLY A 41 0.76 12.55 5.98
C GLY A 41 0.33 11.88 7.28
N ASN A 42 -0.83 12.33 7.76
CA ASN A 42 -1.43 11.77 8.97
C ASN A 42 -2.00 10.38 8.65
N ARG A 43 -1.53 9.37 9.39
CA ARG A 43 -1.99 7.97 9.27
C ARG A 43 -2.44 7.47 10.63
N PRO A 44 -3.60 7.94 11.09
CA PRO A 44 -4.09 7.61 12.42
C PRO A 44 -4.33 6.11 12.55
N VAL A 45 -4.15 5.59 13.76
CA VAL A 45 -4.45 4.18 14.10
C VAL A 45 -5.84 4.01 14.69
N ASP A 46 -6.61 5.10 14.80
CA ASP A 46 -7.95 5.15 15.39
C ASP A 46 -8.94 4.20 14.69
N LEU A 47 -8.83 3.99 13.36
CA LEU A 47 -9.65 3.01 12.66
C LEU A 47 -9.48 1.60 13.23
N HIS A 48 -8.23 1.20 13.50
CA HIS A 48 -7.93 -0.09 14.11
C HIS A 48 -8.49 -0.17 15.54
N LEU A 49 -8.25 0.89 16.34
CA LEU A 49 -8.64 0.91 17.75
C LEU A 49 -10.16 0.94 17.93
N ASN A 50 -10.84 1.82 17.18
CA ASN A 50 -12.30 1.94 17.24
C ASN A 50 -13.00 0.63 16.84
N ALA A 51 -12.49 -0.07 15.83
CA ALA A 51 -13.02 -1.33 15.40
C ALA A 51 -12.79 -2.45 16.43
N LEU A 52 -11.60 -2.54 17.03
CA LEU A 52 -11.32 -3.48 18.12
C LEU A 52 -12.17 -3.19 19.36
N MET A 53 -12.44 -1.91 19.69
CA MET A 53 -13.35 -1.55 20.78
C MET A 53 -14.79 -2.01 20.50
N GLN A 54 -15.27 -1.92 19.26
CA GLN A 54 -16.59 -2.48 18.88
C GLN A 54 -16.64 -4.00 19.04
N MET A 55 -15.51 -4.69 18.91
CA MET A 55 -15.37 -6.13 19.20
C MET A 55 -15.18 -6.44 20.69
N GLY A 56 -15.27 -5.45 21.59
CA GLY A 56 -15.20 -5.63 23.04
C GLY A 56 -13.82 -5.48 23.66
N ALA A 57 -12.83 -4.98 22.92
CA ALA A 57 -11.54 -4.63 23.49
C ALA A 57 -11.65 -3.34 24.32
N GLN A 58 -11.00 -3.33 25.48
CA GLN A 58 -10.69 -2.11 26.21
C GLN A 58 -9.32 -1.63 25.79
N ILE A 59 -9.25 -0.38 25.33
CA ILE A 59 -8.03 0.20 24.80
C ILE A 59 -7.71 1.47 25.56
N ASP A 60 -6.48 1.56 26.07
CA ASP A 60 -5.91 2.75 26.67
C ASP A 60 -4.65 3.19 25.90
N LEU A 61 -4.49 4.50 25.76
CA LEU A 61 -3.31 5.11 25.15
C LEU A 61 -2.44 5.70 26.25
N SER A 62 -1.35 5.01 26.58
CA SER A 62 -0.48 5.40 27.67
C SER A 62 0.98 5.40 27.26
N ARG A 63 1.68 6.50 27.50
CA ARG A 63 3.12 6.66 27.28
C ARG A 63 3.59 6.29 25.86
N GLY A 64 2.78 6.57 24.85
CA GLY A 64 3.09 6.23 23.45
C GLY A 64 2.81 4.76 23.08
N TYR A 65 2.08 4.03 23.90
CA TYR A 65 1.65 2.67 23.64
C TYR A 65 0.12 2.57 23.55
N VAL A 66 -0.32 1.63 22.73
CA VAL A 66 -1.68 1.08 22.76
C VAL A 66 -1.66 -0.10 23.73
N GLU A 67 -2.39 -0.01 24.82
CA GLU A 67 -2.62 -1.08 25.77
C GLU A 67 -4.04 -1.59 25.56
N ALA A 68 -4.18 -2.81 25.03
CA ALA A 68 -5.45 -3.43 24.72
C ALA A 68 -5.67 -4.67 25.58
N LYS A 69 -6.89 -4.82 26.14
CA LYS A 69 -7.27 -5.97 26.98
C LYS A 69 -8.71 -6.36 26.72
N ILE A 70 -9.01 -7.64 26.89
CA ILE A 70 -10.35 -8.18 26.87
C ILE A 70 -10.79 -8.48 28.31
N GLN A 71 -11.92 -7.94 28.75
CA GLN A 71 -12.49 -8.25 30.07
C GLN A 71 -13.40 -9.49 30.01
N GLY A 72 -13.43 -10.26 31.06
CA GLY A 72 -14.32 -11.42 31.23
C GLY A 72 -13.90 -12.63 30.37
N GLU A 73 -14.73 -13.01 29.41
CA GLU A 73 -14.37 -14.02 28.43
C GLU A 73 -13.19 -13.49 27.61
N LYS A 74 -12.02 -14.18 27.63
CA LYS A 74 -10.78 -13.74 26.98
C LYS A 74 -10.83 -13.84 25.44
N ARG A 75 -11.95 -13.48 24.83
CA ARG A 75 -12.15 -13.49 23.38
C ARG A 75 -12.88 -12.24 22.92
N LEU A 76 -12.46 -11.68 21.79
CA LEU A 76 -13.21 -10.66 21.08
C LEU A 76 -14.57 -11.20 20.66
N GLN A 77 -15.57 -10.33 20.56
CA GLN A 77 -16.91 -10.65 20.06
C GLN A 77 -17.03 -10.24 18.61
N GLY A 78 -17.75 -11.04 17.82
CA GLY A 78 -18.12 -10.65 16.46
C GLY A 78 -18.93 -9.35 16.47
N ALA A 79 -18.75 -8.53 15.44
CA ALA A 79 -19.39 -7.22 15.34
C ALA A 79 -19.63 -6.84 13.88
N SER A 80 -20.59 -5.94 13.66
CA SER A 80 -20.80 -5.32 12.35
C SER A 80 -20.10 -3.96 12.35
N ILE A 81 -19.05 -3.82 11.54
CA ILE A 81 -18.13 -2.68 11.56
C ILE A 81 -18.12 -2.02 10.19
N ASN A 82 -18.44 -0.73 10.14
CA ASN A 82 -18.35 0.07 8.92
C ASN A 82 -17.19 1.05 9.03
N PHE A 83 -16.21 0.92 8.14
CA PHE A 83 -15.10 1.87 8.09
C PHE A 83 -15.52 3.19 7.45
N PRO A 84 -15.25 4.35 8.08
CA PRO A 84 -15.60 5.66 7.52
C PRO A 84 -14.79 5.97 6.24
N MET A 85 -13.66 5.31 6.05
CA MET A 85 -12.83 5.38 4.87
C MET A 85 -12.09 4.06 4.66
N VAL A 86 -11.79 3.74 3.40
CA VAL A 86 -11.03 2.53 3.05
C VAL A 86 -9.64 2.58 3.68
N SER A 87 -9.23 1.50 4.34
CA SER A 87 -7.92 1.37 4.96
C SER A 87 -7.42 -0.06 4.87
N VAL A 88 -6.33 -0.26 4.13
CA VAL A 88 -5.67 -1.57 4.00
C VAL A 88 -5.28 -2.12 5.36
N GLY A 89 -4.51 -1.36 6.14
CA GLY A 89 -4.04 -1.83 7.44
C GLY A 89 -5.16 -2.11 8.45
N ALA A 90 -6.24 -1.29 8.47
CA ALA A 90 -7.37 -1.57 9.34
C ALA A 90 -8.10 -2.85 8.91
N THR A 91 -8.31 -3.05 7.61
CA THR A 91 -8.90 -4.28 7.07
C THR A 91 -8.10 -5.52 7.44
N GLU A 92 -6.78 -5.50 7.23
CA GLU A 92 -5.88 -6.61 7.60
C GLU A 92 -5.94 -6.92 9.09
N ASN A 93 -5.82 -5.89 9.92
CA ASN A 93 -5.78 -6.04 11.38
C ASN A 93 -7.09 -6.62 11.93
N LEU A 94 -8.24 -6.11 11.43
CA LEU A 94 -9.55 -6.60 11.87
C LEU A 94 -9.87 -7.98 11.30
N MET A 95 -9.47 -8.28 10.07
CA MET A 95 -9.60 -9.62 9.50
C MET A 95 -8.83 -10.63 10.34
N LEU A 96 -7.57 -10.34 10.70
CA LEU A 96 -6.76 -11.18 11.58
C LEU A 96 -7.41 -11.36 12.96
N ALA A 97 -7.96 -10.30 13.56
CA ALA A 97 -8.60 -10.36 14.87
C ALA A 97 -9.90 -11.16 14.84
N ALA A 98 -10.73 -10.96 13.83
CA ALA A 98 -12.04 -11.57 13.69
C ALA A 98 -11.99 -13.10 13.52
N THR A 99 -10.91 -13.64 12.94
CA THR A 99 -10.76 -15.10 12.76
C THR A 99 -10.82 -15.88 14.07
N LEU A 100 -10.47 -15.26 15.19
CA LEU A 100 -10.52 -15.87 16.54
C LEU A 100 -11.58 -15.24 17.45
N ALA A 101 -12.43 -14.35 16.95
CA ALA A 101 -13.55 -13.78 17.71
C ALA A 101 -14.63 -14.83 17.98
N LYS A 102 -15.55 -14.55 18.90
CA LYS A 102 -16.74 -15.37 19.17
C LYS A 102 -17.89 -14.85 18.34
N GLY A 103 -18.46 -15.69 17.47
CA GLY A 103 -19.56 -15.31 16.60
C GLY A 103 -19.10 -14.84 15.22
N GLU A 104 -19.90 -14.02 14.58
CA GLU A 104 -19.72 -13.54 13.22
C GLU A 104 -19.32 -12.06 13.20
N THR A 105 -18.42 -11.69 12.30
CA THR A 105 -17.98 -10.31 12.08
C THR A 105 -18.25 -9.92 10.64
N GLU A 106 -18.84 -8.77 10.45
CA GLU A 106 -19.07 -8.16 9.14
C GLU A 106 -18.27 -6.86 9.05
N LEU A 107 -17.42 -6.76 8.05
CA LEU A 107 -16.61 -5.57 7.79
C LEU A 107 -17.08 -4.92 6.49
N PHE A 108 -17.54 -3.66 6.56
CA PHE A 108 -18.01 -2.89 5.42
C PHE A 108 -17.05 -1.76 5.06
N ASN A 109 -17.06 -1.38 3.78
CA ASN A 109 -16.16 -0.37 3.21
C ASN A 109 -14.68 -0.72 3.43
N VAL A 110 -14.36 -2.00 3.23
CA VAL A 110 -13.01 -2.56 3.39
C VAL A 110 -12.14 -2.32 2.17
N ALA A 111 -10.84 -2.46 2.37
CA ALA A 111 -9.85 -2.50 1.30
C ALA A 111 -10.01 -3.78 0.45
N ARG A 112 -9.74 -3.65 -0.85
CA ARG A 112 -9.93 -4.73 -1.85
C ARG A 112 -8.64 -5.14 -2.55
N GLU A 113 -7.53 -4.62 -2.10
CA GLU A 113 -6.20 -4.85 -2.65
C GLU A 113 -5.90 -6.35 -2.74
N PRO A 114 -5.11 -6.79 -3.74
CA PRO A 114 -4.69 -8.19 -3.88
C PRO A 114 -4.05 -8.76 -2.61
N GLU A 115 -3.39 -7.92 -1.82
CA GLU A 115 -2.79 -8.28 -0.54
C GLU A 115 -3.85 -8.71 0.50
N ILE A 116 -5.03 -8.06 0.49
CA ILE A 116 -6.19 -8.43 1.35
C ILE A 116 -6.71 -9.80 0.94
N VAL A 117 -6.86 -10.04 -0.36
CA VAL A 117 -7.29 -11.34 -0.91
C VAL A 117 -6.30 -12.42 -0.51
N ASN A 118 -5.01 -12.17 -0.70
CA ASN A 118 -3.95 -13.12 -0.38
C ASN A 118 -3.88 -13.45 1.12
N LEU A 119 -4.07 -12.45 1.99
CA LEU A 119 -4.15 -12.67 3.45
C LEU A 119 -5.38 -13.52 3.81
N ALA A 120 -6.56 -13.22 3.24
CA ALA A 120 -7.77 -14.01 3.46
C ALA A 120 -7.58 -15.47 3.04
N GLU A 121 -7.00 -15.72 1.87
CA GLU A 121 -6.69 -17.07 1.37
C GLU A 121 -5.71 -17.82 2.29
N CYS A 122 -4.71 -17.12 2.83
CA CYS A 122 -3.80 -17.69 3.83
C CYS A 122 -4.57 -18.12 5.09
N LEU A 123 -5.42 -17.25 5.62
CA LEU A 123 -6.24 -17.53 6.80
C LEU A 123 -7.25 -18.67 6.55
N ILE A 124 -7.86 -18.73 5.37
CA ILE A 124 -8.76 -19.83 4.97
C ILE A 124 -8.00 -21.15 4.94
N LYS A 125 -6.78 -21.21 4.40
CA LYS A 125 -5.91 -22.40 4.46
C LYS A 125 -5.55 -22.78 5.90
N MET A 126 -5.51 -21.84 6.82
CA MET A 126 -5.32 -22.08 8.25
C MET A 126 -6.60 -22.56 8.95
N GLY A 127 -7.75 -22.60 8.26
CA GLY A 127 -9.04 -23.07 8.76
C GLY A 127 -10.02 -21.95 9.12
N ALA A 128 -9.75 -20.70 8.80
CA ALA A 128 -10.71 -19.60 8.96
C ALA A 128 -11.87 -19.73 7.96
N GLU A 129 -13.04 -19.23 8.36
CA GLU A 129 -14.21 -19.06 7.48
C GLU A 129 -14.33 -17.58 7.12
N ILE A 130 -13.96 -17.24 5.88
CA ILE A 130 -13.94 -15.87 5.36
C ILE A 130 -14.60 -15.85 3.98
N GLU A 131 -15.55 -14.95 3.78
CA GLU A 131 -16.23 -14.73 2.51
C GLU A 131 -16.19 -13.25 2.11
N GLY A 132 -16.35 -12.92 0.83
CA GLY A 132 -16.42 -11.56 0.32
C GLY A 132 -15.06 -10.82 0.19
N HIS A 133 -13.92 -11.46 0.51
CA HIS A 133 -12.61 -10.87 0.29
C HIS A 133 -12.39 -10.51 -1.20
N GLY A 134 -11.85 -9.32 -1.45
CA GLY A 134 -11.78 -8.73 -2.80
C GLY A 134 -13.01 -7.90 -3.19
N THR A 135 -14.06 -7.87 -2.36
CA THR A 135 -15.19 -6.94 -2.48
C THR A 135 -15.09 -5.84 -1.41
N ASP A 136 -16.06 -4.95 -1.32
CA ASP A 136 -16.13 -3.91 -0.31
C ASP A 136 -16.68 -4.40 1.05
N THR A 137 -17.04 -5.69 1.15
CA THR A 137 -17.62 -6.29 2.36
C THR A 137 -17.00 -7.66 2.60
N ILE A 138 -16.54 -7.91 3.83
CA ILE A 138 -15.96 -9.19 4.26
C ILE A 138 -16.77 -9.75 5.42
N TYR A 139 -17.13 -11.04 5.32
CA TYR A 139 -17.82 -11.80 6.35
C TYR A 139 -16.84 -12.81 6.96
N ILE A 140 -16.75 -12.85 8.28
CA ILE A 140 -15.80 -13.72 8.99
C ILE A 140 -16.54 -14.42 10.13
N LYS A 141 -16.49 -15.76 10.12
CA LYS A 141 -16.96 -16.56 11.25
C LYS A 141 -15.79 -16.97 12.09
N GLY A 142 -15.79 -16.51 13.35
CA GLY A 142 -14.69 -16.77 14.27
C GLY A 142 -14.57 -18.25 14.66
N LYS A 143 -13.33 -18.69 14.87
CA LYS A 143 -12.96 -20.05 15.25
C LYS A 143 -12.32 -20.06 16.62
N ASP A 144 -12.33 -21.22 17.29
CA ASP A 144 -11.65 -21.42 18.57
C ASP A 144 -10.12 -21.46 18.39
N ALA A 145 -9.67 -21.97 17.27
CA ALA A 145 -8.25 -22.03 16.90
C ALA A 145 -8.08 -22.15 15.38
N LEU A 146 -6.91 -21.73 14.91
CA LEU A 146 -6.46 -21.95 13.54
C LEU A 146 -5.31 -22.95 13.54
N SER A 147 -5.13 -23.66 12.42
CA SER A 147 -4.04 -24.62 12.19
C SER A 147 -2.88 -23.97 11.43
N GLY A 148 -1.73 -24.67 11.36
CA GLY A 148 -0.66 -24.28 10.45
C GLY A 148 -1.04 -24.56 8.99
N ALA A 149 -0.54 -23.74 8.07
CA ALA A 149 -0.74 -23.90 6.65
C ALA A 149 0.52 -23.55 5.85
N THR A 150 0.61 -24.09 4.62
CA THR A 150 1.58 -23.65 3.63
C THR A 150 0.88 -22.72 2.63
N HIS A 151 1.39 -21.51 2.49
CA HIS A 151 0.83 -20.50 1.60
C HIS A 151 1.95 -19.77 0.86
N SER A 152 1.73 -19.51 -0.42
CA SER A 152 2.62 -18.68 -1.23
C SER A 152 2.11 -17.25 -1.24
N VAL A 153 2.96 -16.33 -0.85
CA VAL A 153 2.66 -14.89 -0.95
C VAL A 153 2.71 -14.47 -2.42
N ILE A 154 1.79 -13.61 -2.83
CA ILE A 154 1.76 -13.05 -4.19
C ILE A 154 2.98 -12.16 -4.45
N SER A 155 3.29 -11.94 -5.73
CA SER A 155 4.32 -10.98 -6.13
C SER A 155 3.98 -9.56 -5.68
N ASP A 156 4.99 -8.78 -5.27
CA ASP A 156 4.80 -7.38 -4.91
C ASP A 156 4.50 -6.56 -6.18
N ARG A 157 3.23 -6.15 -6.31
CA ARG A 157 2.76 -5.35 -7.47
C ARG A 157 3.39 -3.96 -7.52
N ILE A 158 3.78 -3.40 -6.39
CA ILE A 158 4.43 -2.07 -6.35
C ILE A 158 5.88 -2.17 -6.81
N GLU A 159 6.58 -3.24 -6.45
CA GLU A 159 7.90 -3.55 -6.99
C GLU A 159 7.83 -3.81 -8.50
N ALA A 160 6.92 -4.68 -8.96
CA ALA A 160 6.72 -4.97 -10.37
C ALA A 160 6.38 -3.70 -11.17
N GLY A 161 5.47 -2.85 -10.65
CA GLY A 161 5.12 -1.56 -11.25
C GLY A 161 6.31 -0.60 -11.34
N THR A 162 7.14 -0.58 -10.31
CA THR A 162 8.37 0.24 -10.30
C THR A 162 9.34 -0.19 -11.40
N PHE A 163 9.57 -1.49 -11.58
CA PHE A 163 10.42 -2.00 -12.66
C PHE A 163 9.81 -1.81 -14.05
N ALA A 164 8.48 -1.91 -14.18
CA ALA A 164 7.79 -1.57 -15.42
C ALA A 164 8.01 -0.09 -15.81
N ILE A 165 7.91 0.82 -14.84
CA ILE A 165 8.21 2.24 -15.04
C ILE A 165 9.70 2.44 -15.40
N ALA A 166 10.63 1.67 -14.79
CA ALA A 166 12.05 1.71 -15.14
C ALA A 166 12.28 1.37 -16.62
N ALA A 167 11.62 0.35 -17.15
CA ALA A 167 11.68 0.03 -18.58
C ALA A 167 11.16 1.18 -19.43
N CYS A 168 10.05 1.82 -19.04
CA CYS A 168 9.47 2.93 -19.79
C CYS A 168 10.33 4.19 -19.78
N ILE A 169 10.85 4.61 -18.62
CA ILE A 169 11.63 5.86 -18.50
C ILE A 169 12.97 5.76 -19.22
N THR A 170 13.54 4.55 -19.36
CA THR A 170 14.80 4.29 -20.05
C THR A 170 14.64 3.91 -21.52
N GLY A 171 13.41 3.71 -22.01
CA GLY A 171 13.13 3.15 -23.33
C GLY A 171 13.63 1.73 -23.51
N GLY A 172 13.78 0.99 -22.40
CA GLY A 172 14.30 -0.37 -22.36
C GLY A 172 13.22 -1.44 -22.48
N LYS A 173 13.65 -2.71 -22.34
CA LYS A 173 12.77 -3.89 -22.37
C LYS A 173 13.06 -4.76 -21.16
N LEU A 174 12.02 -5.22 -20.46
CA LEU A 174 12.17 -5.98 -19.21
C LEU A 174 11.10 -7.07 -19.09
N GLU A 175 11.55 -8.24 -18.62
CA GLU A 175 10.67 -9.35 -18.21
C GLU A 175 10.41 -9.28 -16.71
N LEU A 176 9.15 -9.25 -16.31
CA LEU A 176 8.70 -9.26 -14.91
C LEU A 176 8.16 -10.65 -14.58
N ILE A 177 9.03 -11.53 -14.12
CA ILE A 177 8.67 -12.92 -13.80
C ILE A 177 7.75 -12.98 -12.58
N GLY A 178 6.61 -13.67 -12.72
CA GLY A 178 5.61 -13.81 -11.66
C GLY A 178 4.70 -12.58 -11.45
N ALA A 179 4.89 -11.49 -12.20
CA ALA A 179 3.95 -10.36 -12.15
C ALA A 179 2.60 -10.73 -12.75
N ASN A 180 1.52 -10.32 -12.10
CA ASN A 180 0.14 -10.55 -12.53
C ASN A 180 -0.47 -9.24 -13.04
N SER A 181 -0.92 -9.21 -14.29
CA SER A 181 -1.52 -8.02 -14.91
C SER A 181 -2.77 -7.52 -14.18
N ASN A 182 -3.57 -8.42 -13.61
CA ASN A 182 -4.80 -8.06 -12.88
C ASN A 182 -4.50 -7.21 -11.63
N ASP A 183 -3.38 -7.49 -10.95
CA ASP A 183 -2.99 -6.77 -9.73
C ASP A 183 -2.45 -5.37 -10.03
N LEU A 184 -2.09 -5.11 -11.30
CA LEU A 184 -1.42 -3.91 -11.81
C LEU A 184 -2.24 -3.11 -12.83
N ARG A 185 -3.47 -3.50 -13.13
CA ARG A 185 -4.24 -3.00 -14.29
C ARG A 185 -4.18 -1.48 -14.46
N ALA A 186 -4.54 -0.71 -13.44
CA ALA A 186 -4.57 0.75 -13.52
C ALA A 186 -3.19 1.36 -13.88
N MET A 187 -2.10 0.77 -13.40
CA MET A 187 -0.75 1.21 -13.75
C MET A 187 -0.36 0.80 -15.18
N LEU A 188 -0.68 -0.42 -15.60
CA LEU A 188 -0.42 -0.90 -16.96
C LEU A 188 -1.19 -0.06 -17.99
N ASP A 189 -2.41 0.34 -17.69
CA ASP A 189 -3.22 1.20 -18.57
C ASP A 189 -2.56 2.58 -18.77
N VAL A 190 -1.96 3.15 -17.72
CA VAL A 190 -1.18 4.40 -17.82
C VAL A 190 0.05 4.19 -18.71
N LEU A 191 0.78 3.09 -18.56
CA LEU A 191 1.95 2.81 -19.39
C LEU A 191 1.57 2.56 -20.86
N LEU A 192 0.49 1.81 -21.11
CA LEU A 192 -0.05 1.62 -22.47
C LEU A 192 -0.47 2.94 -23.10
N ALA A 193 -1.18 3.81 -22.37
CA ALA A 193 -1.58 5.13 -22.83
C ALA A 193 -0.37 6.03 -23.13
N SER A 194 0.75 5.85 -22.43
CA SER A 194 1.99 6.56 -22.71
C SER A 194 2.78 6.00 -23.90
N GLY A 195 2.30 4.91 -24.53
CA GLY A 195 2.90 4.30 -25.71
C GLY A 195 3.81 3.09 -25.44
N ALA A 196 3.86 2.59 -24.22
CA ALA A 196 4.57 1.34 -23.92
C ALA A 196 3.87 0.14 -24.57
N LYS A 197 4.63 -0.92 -24.86
CA LYS A 197 4.09 -2.21 -25.27
C LYS A 197 4.17 -3.18 -24.10
N ILE A 198 3.07 -3.89 -23.87
CA ILE A 198 2.94 -4.84 -22.77
C ILE A 198 2.38 -6.14 -23.33
N GLU A 199 3.09 -7.23 -23.09
CA GLU A 199 2.67 -8.57 -23.45
C GLU A 199 2.48 -9.40 -22.18
N GLU A 200 1.31 -10.04 -22.08
CA GLU A 200 0.99 -10.93 -20.96
C GLU A 200 1.36 -12.37 -21.32
N HIS A 201 2.10 -13.02 -20.45
CA HIS A 201 2.56 -14.39 -20.60
C HIS A 201 2.22 -15.24 -19.38
N THR A 202 2.26 -16.55 -19.51
CA THR A 202 2.02 -17.48 -18.37
C THR A 202 3.08 -17.36 -17.27
N TRP A 203 4.25 -16.82 -17.56
CA TRP A 203 5.33 -16.61 -16.62
C TRP A 203 5.34 -15.19 -16.00
N GLY A 204 4.55 -14.25 -16.53
CA GLY A 204 4.54 -12.86 -16.07
C GLY A 204 4.29 -11.88 -17.21
N LEU A 205 4.94 -10.71 -17.15
CA LEU A 205 4.76 -9.61 -18.10
C LEU A 205 6.07 -9.27 -18.82
N LEU A 206 5.95 -8.96 -20.10
CA LEU A 206 7.02 -8.35 -20.88
C LEU A 206 6.66 -6.88 -21.11
N ILE A 207 7.52 -5.98 -20.66
CA ILE A 207 7.34 -4.53 -20.79
C ILE A 207 8.39 -3.98 -21.74
N GLU A 208 7.98 -3.26 -22.79
CA GLU A 208 8.85 -2.53 -23.69
C GLU A 208 8.49 -1.04 -23.65
N GLY A 209 9.43 -0.20 -23.25
CA GLY A 209 9.23 1.24 -23.15
C GLY A 209 8.96 1.89 -24.53
N PRO A 210 8.29 3.05 -24.57
CA PRO A 210 7.85 3.69 -25.82
C PRO A 210 8.99 4.33 -26.66
N GLY A 211 10.23 4.18 -26.23
CA GLY A 211 11.39 4.78 -26.93
C GLY A 211 11.41 6.32 -26.79
N ASP A 212 11.64 7.01 -27.90
CA ASP A 212 11.93 8.46 -27.89
C ASP A 212 10.69 9.38 -27.76
N LYS A 213 9.48 8.83 -27.77
CA LYS A 213 8.25 9.63 -27.81
C LYS A 213 7.16 9.13 -26.85
N PRO A 214 7.43 9.08 -25.55
CA PRO A 214 6.37 8.77 -24.60
C PRO A 214 5.33 9.90 -24.54
N GLU A 215 4.05 9.53 -24.52
CA GLU A 215 2.92 10.47 -24.42
C GLU A 215 2.61 10.83 -22.97
N ALA A 216 2.14 12.06 -22.78
CA ALA A 216 1.69 12.52 -21.46
C ALA A 216 0.35 11.90 -21.09
N VAL A 217 0.21 11.50 -19.83
CA VAL A 217 -1.03 10.91 -19.29
C VAL A 217 -1.37 11.59 -17.96
N ASP A 218 -2.64 11.95 -17.80
CA ASP A 218 -3.15 12.45 -16.53
C ASP A 218 -3.48 11.29 -15.59
N ILE A 219 -3.14 11.42 -14.30
CA ILE A 219 -3.23 10.36 -13.32
C ILE A 219 -3.87 10.88 -12.04
N MET A 220 -4.78 10.09 -11.48
CA MET A 220 -5.35 10.32 -10.16
C MET A 220 -5.16 9.06 -9.32
N THR A 221 -4.58 9.22 -8.13
CA THR A 221 -4.49 8.09 -7.19
C THR A 221 -5.85 7.79 -6.61
N ASP A 222 -6.14 6.50 -6.38
CA ASP A 222 -7.41 6.06 -5.82
C ASP A 222 -7.21 4.69 -5.13
N PRO A 223 -8.03 4.30 -4.13
CA PRO A 223 -8.03 2.95 -3.61
C PRO A 223 -8.20 1.90 -4.71
N TYR A 224 -7.64 0.72 -4.49
CA TYR A 224 -7.76 -0.38 -5.46
C TYR A 224 -9.23 -0.64 -5.87
N PRO A 225 -9.54 -0.81 -7.18
CA PRO A 225 -8.61 -1.04 -8.30
C PRO A 225 -8.08 0.22 -9.02
N GLY A 226 -8.19 1.40 -8.42
CA GLY A 226 -7.63 2.63 -8.96
C GLY A 226 -6.11 2.66 -8.96
N PHE A 227 -5.53 3.79 -9.42
CA PHE A 227 -4.08 3.93 -9.51
C PHE A 227 -3.46 4.02 -8.11
N PRO A 228 -2.51 3.12 -7.77
CA PRO A 228 -1.98 3.04 -6.42
C PRO A 228 -1.11 4.25 -6.07
N THR A 229 -1.41 4.89 -4.95
CA THR A 229 -0.60 6.00 -4.41
C THR A 229 0.87 5.62 -4.21
N ASP A 230 1.19 4.33 -4.00
CA ASP A 230 2.55 3.82 -3.84
C ASP A 230 3.37 3.80 -5.15
N LEU A 231 2.75 4.03 -6.30
CA LEU A 231 3.42 4.24 -7.60
C LEU A 231 3.38 5.69 -8.08
N GLN A 232 2.77 6.59 -7.32
CA GLN A 232 2.61 8.01 -7.70
C GLN A 232 3.96 8.70 -7.94
N ALA A 233 4.93 8.55 -7.05
CA ALA A 233 6.23 9.19 -7.19
C ALA A 233 7.03 8.61 -8.37
N GLN A 234 6.96 7.30 -8.60
CA GLN A 234 7.63 6.62 -9.70
C GLN A 234 7.08 7.05 -11.06
N VAL A 235 5.76 7.07 -11.19
CA VAL A 235 5.13 7.52 -12.45
C VAL A 235 5.36 9.01 -12.68
N MET A 236 5.43 9.83 -11.62
CA MET A 236 5.78 11.25 -11.74
C MET A 236 7.20 11.42 -12.32
N ALA A 237 8.17 10.64 -11.86
CA ALA A 237 9.52 10.65 -12.45
C ALA A 237 9.46 10.32 -13.95
N TYR A 238 8.68 9.33 -14.36
CA TYR A 238 8.48 8.99 -15.76
C TYR A 238 7.82 10.13 -16.55
N MET A 239 6.77 10.77 -16.02
CA MET A 239 6.08 11.88 -16.66
C MET A 239 6.97 13.12 -16.85
N THR A 240 8.12 13.21 -16.16
CA THR A 240 9.11 14.27 -16.46
C THR A 240 9.79 14.10 -17.84
N ARG A 241 9.71 12.92 -18.45
CA ARG A 241 10.38 12.55 -19.71
C ARG A 241 9.44 12.45 -20.92
N VAL A 242 8.12 12.66 -20.72
CA VAL A 242 7.12 12.52 -21.77
C VAL A 242 7.00 13.78 -22.64
N ASN A 243 6.38 13.65 -23.81
CA ASN A 243 6.02 14.79 -24.64
C ASN A 243 4.73 15.42 -24.12
N GLY A 244 4.75 16.73 -23.85
CA GLY A 244 3.59 17.47 -23.37
C GLY A 244 3.58 17.70 -21.86
N ALA A 245 2.40 17.70 -21.27
CA ALA A 245 2.20 17.94 -19.84
C ALA A 245 1.23 16.92 -19.27
N SER A 246 1.53 16.44 -18.07
CA SER A 246 0.71 15.53 -17.29
C SER A 246 0.26 16.18 -15.99
N MET A 247 -0.93 15.86 -15.55
CA MET A 247 -1.46 16.25 -14.25
C MET A 247 -1.57 15.03 -13.34
N ILE A 248 -0.97 15.09 -12.16
CA ILE A 248 -1.06 14.03 -11.16
C ILE A 248 -1.78 14.56 -9.94
N THR A 249 -2.93 13.97 -9.61
CA THR A 249 -3.71 14.30 -8.41
C THR A 249 -3.56 13.19 -7.37
N GLU A 250 -3.08 13.54 -6.18
CA GLU A 250 -2.94 12.65 -5.04
C GLU A 250 -4.15 12.80 -4.12
N THR A 251 -4.94 11.72 -3.95
CA THR A 251 -6.17 11.76 -3.17
C THR A 251 -6.07 11.01 -1.84
N ILE A 252 -4.96 10.27 -1.62
CA ILE A 252 -4.82 9.37 -0.47
C ILE A 252 -4.00 10.02 0.65
N PHE A 253 -2.89 10.70 0.30
CA PHE A 253 -1.98 11.28 1.28
C PHE A 253 -1.62 12.73 0.95
N GLU A 254 -1.92 13.65 1.86
CA GLU A 254 -1.79 15.10 1.66
C GLU A 254 -0.34 15.58 1.43
N ASN A 255 0.67 14.88 1.96
CA ASN A 255 2.08 15.31 1.88
C ASN A 255 2.93 14.43 0.94
N ARG A 256 2.33 13.80 -0.07
CA ARG A 256 3.05 12.82 -0.88
C ARG A 256 3.79 13.40 -2.09
N PHE A 257 4.15 14.67 -2.06
CA PHE A 257 4.94 15.36 -3.10
C PHE A 257 6.36 15.76 -2.65
N MET A 258 6.88 15.15 -1.58
CA MET A 258 8.19 15.48 -1.02
C MET A 258 9.37 15.22 -1.98
N HIS A 259 9.18 14.38 -3.00
CA HIS A 259 10.18 14.10 -4.04
C HIS A 259 10.26 15.21 -5.11
N VAL A 260 9.25 16.07 -5.21
CA VAL A 260 9.18 17.11 -6.26
C VAL A 260 10.34 18.09 -6.21
N PRO A 261 10.72 18.69 -5.06
CA PRO A 261 11.88 19.56 -5.00
C PRO A 261 13.16 18.88 -5.50
N GLU A 262 13.33 17.59 -5.22
CA GLU A 262 14.52 16.85 -5.62
C GLU A 262 14.50 16.52 -7.14
N LEU A 263 13.35 16.15 -7.71
CA LEU A 263 13.21 16.01 -9.17
C LEU A 263 13.46 17.35 -9.88
N ASN A 264 12.98 18.47 -9.34
CA ASN A 264 13.25 19.81 -9.89
C ASN A 264 14.75 20.16 -9.82
N ARG A 265 15.50 19.69 -8.79
CA ARG A 265 16.96 19.81 -8.73
C ARG A 265 17.65 19.04 -9.88
N MET A 266 17.06 17.94 -10.32
CA MET A 266 17.51 17.18 -11.48
C MET A 266 17.08 17.79 -12.83
N GLY A 267 16.43 18.97 -12.82
CA GLY A 267 16.00 19.68 -14.00
C GLY A 267 14.59 19.37 -14.48
N ALA A 268 13.79 18.67 -13.70
CA ALA A 268 12.36 18.50 -13.99
C ALA A 268 11.61 19.82 -13.90
N ASN A 269 10.45 19.91 -14.56
CA ASN A 269 9.56 21.07 -14.51
C ASN A 269 8.23 20.66 -13.90
N ILE A 270 8.16 20.71 -12.58
CA ILE A 270 7.00 20.27 -11.80
C ILE A 270 6.53 21.42 -10.91
N ASN A 271 5.24 21.75 -11.00
CA ASN A 271 4.57 22.72 -10.13
C ASN A 271 3.47 22.01 -9.33
N VAL A 272 3.55 22.10 -8.01
CA VAL A 272 2.53 21.52 -7.10
C VAL A 272 1.59 22.62 -6.63
N HIS A 273 0.31 22.33 -6.68
CA HIS A 273 -0.75 23.16 -6.11
C HIS A 273 -1.75 22.28 -5.36
N ASN A 274 -1.79 22.41 -4.06
CA ASN A 274 -2.56 21.55 -3.16
C ASN A 274 -2.22 20.05 -3.39
N SER A 275 -3.23 19.25 -3.72
CA SER A 275 -3.11 17.82 -3.99
C SER A 275 -2.81 17.47 -5.45
N THR A 276 -2.45 18.46 -6.28
CA THR A 276 -2.23 18.25 -7.72
C THR A 276 -0.85 18.77 -8.13
N ALA A 277 -0.13 17.98 -8.92
CA ALA A 277 1.12 18.36 -9.55
C ALA A 277 0.93 18.46 -11.07
N LEU A 278 1.37 19.57 -11.65
CA LEU A 278 1.49 19.74 -13.10
C LEU A 278 2.94 19.51 -13.51
N ILE A 279 3.17 18.47 -14.30
CA ILE A 279 4.47 18.05 -14.81
C ILE A 279 4.56 18.42 -16.29
N ARG A 280 5.58 19.18 -16.67
CA ARG A 280 5.91 19.42 -18.07
C ARG A 280 7.13 18.59 -18.42
N GLY A 281 7.01 17.77 -19.43
CA GLY A 281 8.11 16.94 -19.88
C GLY A 281 9.33 17.75 -20.31
N VAL A 282 10.50 17.26 -19.97
CA VAL A 282 11.79 17.88 -20.31
C VAL A 282 12.62 16.93 -21.19
N LYS A 283 13.44 17.52 -22.05
CA LYS A 283 14.28 16.72 -22.95
C LYS A 283 15.29 15.86 -22.20
N ASN A 284 15.93 16.38 -21.15
CA ASN A 284 16.91 15.68 -20.36
C ASN A 284 16.77 16.02 -18.88
N LEU A 285 16.90 15.03 -18.03
CA LEU A 285 17.22 15.21 -16.62
C LEU A 285 18.74 15.25 -16.46
N MET A 286 19.22 15.89 -15.42
CA MET A 286 20.65 16.01 -15.10
C MET A 286 20.93 15.36 -13.75
N GLY A 287 22.07 14.68 -13.64
CA GLY A 287 22.55 14.17 -12.38
C GLY A 287 22.76 15.31 -11.38
N ALA A 288 22.26 15.14 -10.16
CA ALA A 288 22.41 16.09 -9.07
C ALA A 288 22.48 15.36 -7.72
N PRO A 289 23.16 15.91 -6.71
CA PRO A 289 22.99 15.43 -5.34
C PRO A 289 21.55 15.64 -4.88
N VAL A 290 20.86 14.57 -4.51
CA VAL A 290 19.45 14.56 -4.08
C VAL A 290 19.30 13.89 -2.72
N MET A 291 18.25 14.26 -2.00
CA MET A 291 17.95 13.70 -0.68
C MET A 291 16.83 12.68 -0.77
N ALA A 292 17.09 11.47 -0.28
CA ALA A 292 16.08 10.44 -0.08
C ALA A 292 15.23 10.77 1.15
N THR A 293 14.00 11.22 0.95
CA THR A 293 13.11 11.70 2.04
C THR A 293 12.24 10.60 2.63
N ASP A 294 11.76 9.69 1.79
CA ASP A 294 10.98 8.52 2.17
C ASP A 294 11.20 7.39 1.17
N LEU A 295 10.64 6.21 1.45
CA LEU A 295 10.82 5.01 0.65
C LEU A 295 10.43 5.20 -0.83
N ARG A 296 9.26 5.77 -1.11
CA ARG A 296 8.72 5.90 -2.47
C ARG A 296 9.35 7.09 -3.21
N ALA A 297 9.57 8.20 -2.51
CA ALA A 297 10.34 9.32 -3.04
C ALA A 297 11.75 8.87 -3.46
N SER A 298 12.43 8.10 -2.62
CA SER A 298 13.78 7.58 -2.92
C SER A 298 13.82 6.78 -4.21
N VAL A 299 12.85 5.87 -4.42
CA VAL A 299 12.78 5.05 -5.63
C VAL A 299 12.52 5.89 -6.88
N SER A 300 11.67 6.93 -6.79
CA SER A 300 11.42 7.84 -7.92
C SER A 300 12.70 8.58 -8.36
N LEU A 301 13.56 8.97 -7.41
CA LEU A 301 14.83 9.61 -7.69
C LEU A 301 15.84 8.64 -8.35
N VAL A 302 15.83 7.35 -7.97
CA VAL A 302 16.61 6.32 -8.67
C VAL A 302 16.15 6.18 -10.12
N LEU A 303 14.83 6.12 -10.37
CA LEU A 303 14.27 6.05 -11.72
C LEU A 303 14.65 7.29 -12.55
N ALA A 304 14.55 8.49 -11.98
CA ALA A 304 15.00 9.72 -12.63
C ALA A 304 16.51 9.68 -12.94
N GLY A 305 17.31 9.14 -12.02
CA GLY A 305 18.77 8.95 -12.21
C GLY A 305 19.11 8.02 -13.35
N LEU A 306 18.33 6.95 -13.59
CA LEU A 306 18.55 6.05 -14.74
C LEU A 306 18.37 6.75 -16.09
N ALA A 307 17.58 7.83 -16.14
CA ALA A 307 17.32 8.60 -17.35
C ALA A 307 18.06 9.96 -17.39
N ALA A 308 18.84 10.28 -16.37
CA ALA A 308 19.60 11.52 -16.29
C ALA A 308 20.93 11.44 -17.03
N THR A 309 21.46 12.61 -17.41
CA THR A 309 22.79 12.76 -17.98
C THR A 309 23.75 13.34 -16.92
N GLY A 310 24.93 12.75 -16.73
CA GLY A 310 25.96 13.22 -15.80
C GLY A 310 26.11 12.42 -14.55
#